data_fb4abcfa5c72c9bda12033f012c88de8
#
_entry.id   fb4abcfa5c72c9bda12033f012c88de8
#
_cell.length_a   1.000
_cell.length_b   1.000
_cell.length_c   1.000
_cell.angle_alpha   90.00
_cell.angle_beta   90.00
_cell.angle_gamma   90.00
#
_symmetry.space_group_name_H-M   'P 1'
#
loop_
_entity.id
_entity.type
_entity.pdbx_description
1 polymer ?
#
loop_
_entity_poly.entity_id
_entity_poly.type
_entity_poly.pdbx_seq_one_letter_code
_entity_poly.pdbx_strand_id
1 'polypeptide(L)'
;VGTFVTTSITVLFFLIFIIFEAHLLPGRIERAWPDGATERVEVIQAQIEEGINTYFIVKTGCGLGSAIIAAILMAMFGIDLWFVWAVMTFILNYVPYIGSLIATIPPLILGLILLSPSGLLVLTILLLVNQQVWGNYIETKWAGRALDLSPVVLLLITAFSFWLWGILGMILAVPLFAIVKIILENIEETRPIAIMLSERAPTLEEAWQDALKDGNLSSGEFHKLSKLQE
;
A
#
# COMPACT_ATOMS: atom_id res chain seq x y z
N VAL A 1 24.67 -8.21 -20.22
CA VAL A 1 24.79 -6.74 -20.23
C VAL A 1 24.00 -6.15 -21.39
N GLY A 2 24.11 -6.66 -22.64
CA GLY A 2 23.40 -6.14 -23.82
C GLY A 2 21.87 -6.13 -23.65
N THR A 3 21.29 -7.23 -23.18
CA THR A 3 19.83 -7.35 -22.96
C THR A 3 19.33 -6.33 -21.94
N PHE A 4 20.05 -6.13 -20.83
CA PHE A 4 19.68 -5.16 -19.80
C PHE A 4 19.65 -3.72 -20.38
N VAL A 5 20.69 -3.33 -21.12
CA VAL A 5 20.77 -2.01 -21.75
C VAL A 5 19.63 -1.81 -22.75
N THR A 6 19.39 -2.79 -23.62
CA THR A 6 18.31 -2.70 -24.60
C THR A 6 16.94 -2.59 -23.93
N THR A 7 16.66 -3.41 -22.90
CA THR A 7 15.40 -3.34 -22.17
C THR A 7 15.24 -1.98 -21.48
N SER A 8 16.31 -1.47 -20.83
CA SER A 8 16.26 -0.16 -20.17
C SER A 8 15.98 0.99 -21.18
N ILE A 9 16.61 0.97 -22.35
CA ILE A 9 16.35 1.96 -23.41
C ILE A 9 14.89 1.86 -23.88
N THR A 10 14.40 0.64 -24.10
CA THR A 10 13.01 0.42 -24.52
C THR A 10 12.01 0.94 -23.48
N VAL A 11 12.25 0.66 -22.20
CA VAL A 11 11.39 1.16 -21.09
C VAL A 11 11.43 2.68 -21.04
N LEU A 12 12.60 3.31 -21.12
CA LEU A 12 12.73 4.77 -21.13
C LEU A 12 12.02 5.40 -22.34
N PHE A 13 12.13 4.78 -23.51
CA PHE A 13 11.43 5.22 -24.69
C PHE A 13 9.91 5.22 -24.48
N PHE A 14 9.33 4.10 -24.06
CA PHE A 14 7.90 4.02 -23.78
C PHE A 14 7.46 4.99 -22.66
N LEU A 15 8.26 5.15 -21.62
CA LEU A 15 7.98 6.06 -20.52
C LEU A 15 7.88 7.52 -21.00
N ILE A 16 8.81 7.95 -21.85
CA ILE A 16 8.77 9.28 -22.47
C ILE A 16 7.49 9.46 -23.29
N PHE A 17 7.13 8.49 -24.14
CA PHE A 17 5.90 8.56 -24.92
C PHE A 17 4.65 8.59 -24.04
N ILE A 18 4.58 7.78 -22.97
CA ILE A 18 3.46 7.78 -22.03
C ILE A 18 3.32 9.14 -21.35
N ILE A 19 4.43 9.75 -20.91
CA ILE A 19 4.42 11.09 -20.29
C ILE A 19 3.90 12.14 -21.28
N PHE A 20 4.37 12.13 -22.53
CA PHE A 20 3.86 13.04 -23.56
C PHE A 20 2.38 12.81 -23.87
N GLU A 21 1.95 11.55 -23.97
CA GLU A 21 0.56 11.18 -24.23
C GLU A 21 -0.37 11.55 -23.06
N ALA A 22 0.09 11.35 -21.80
CA ALA A 22 -0.68 11.67 -20.61
C ALA A 22 -1.09 13.14 -20.55
N HIS A 23 -0.26 14.05 -21.07
CA HIS A 23 -0.58 15.48 -21.13
C HIS A 23 -1.76 15.81 -22.07
N LEU A 24 -2.04 14.95 -23.03
CA LEU A 24 -3.16 15.12 -23.99
C LEU A 24 -4.47 14.48 -23.50
N LEU A 25 -4.40 13.64 -22.47
CA LEU A 25 -5.58 12.89 -21.97
C LEU A 25 -6.73 13.79 -21.51
N PRO A 26 -6.53 14.86 -20.71
CA PRO A 26 -7.63 15.71 -20.25
C PRO A 26 -8.46 16.29 -21.41
N GLY A 27 -7.79 16.82 -22.45
CA GLY A 27 -8.48 17.37 -23.60
C GLY A 27 -9.18 16.33 -24.48
N ARG A 28 -8.74 15.06 -24.45
CA ARG A 28 -9.43 13.96 -25.13
C ARG A 28 -10.68 13.53 -24.39
N ILE A 29 -10.60 13.47 -23.05
CA ILE A 29 -11.72 13.11 -22.17
C ILE A 29 -12.84 14.16 -22.30
N GLU A 30 -12.51 15.45 -22.26
CA GLU A 30 -13.45 16.54 -22.44
C GLU A 30 -14.19 16.47 -23.79
N ARG A 31 -13.48 16.11 -24.87
CA ARG A 31 -14.10 15.92 -26.19
C ARG A 31 -14.97 14.67 -26.29
N ALA A 32 -14.57 13.60 -25.59
CA ALA A 32 -15.31 12.33 -25.63
C ALA A 32 -16.58 12.35 -24.78
N TRP A 33 -16.55 13.07 -23.66
CA TRP A 33 -17.65 13.20 -22.70
C TRP A 33 -17.85 14.66 -22.27
N PRO A 34 -18.61 15.47 -23.06
CA PRO A 34 -18.80 16.90 -22.79
C PRO A 34 -19.59 17.21 -21.51
N ASP A 35 -20.37 16.24 -21.00
CA ASP A 35 -21.34 16.43 -19.91
C ASP A 35 -20.72 16.26 -18.51
N GLY A 36 -19.62 16.97 -18.20
CA GLY A 36 -19.08 17.05 -16.84
C GLY A 36 -18.13 15.91 -16.43
N ALA A 37 -17.72 15.05 -17.37
CA ALA A 37 -16.75 13.97 -17.10
C ALA A 37 -15.37 14.51 -16.72
N THR A 38 -15.00 15.71 -17.19
CA THR A 38 -13.70 16.33 -16.89
C THR A 38 -13.56 16.60 -15.40
N GLU A 39 -14.57 17.17 -14.73
CA GLU A 39 -14.55 17.43 -13.30
C GLU A 39 -14.42 16.13 -12.48
N ARG A 40 -15.12 15.07 -12.88
CA ARG A 40 -15.00 13.74 -12.24
C ARG A 40 -13.61 13.14 -12.42
N VAL A 41 -13.01 13.27 -13.59
CA VAL A 41 -11.65 12.78 -13.86
C VAL A 41 -10.60 13.54 -13.06
N GLU A 42 -10.74 14.88 -12.92
CA GLU A 42 -9.85 15.68 -12.10
C GLU A 42 -9.90 15.27 -10.61
N VAL A 43 -11.11 15.00 -10.09
CA VAL A 43 -11.28 14.49 -8.72
C VAL A 43 -10.59 13.13 -8.54
N ILE A 44 -10.82 12.21 -9.48
CA ILE A 44 -10.18 10.88 -9.44
C ILE A 44 -8.65 11.00 -9.50
N GLN A 45 -8.13 11.84 -10.38
CA GLN A 45 -6.70 12.08 -10.50
C GLN A 45 -6.11 12.62 -9.20
N ALA A 46 -6.73 13.64 -8.59
CA ALA A 46 -6.30 14.19 -7.32
C ALA A 46 -6.27 13.14 -6.20
N GLN A 47 -7.30 12.29 -6.12
CA GLN A 47 -7.36 11.20 -5.15
C GLN A 47 -6.26 10.15 -5.37
N ILE A 48 -5.96 9.81 -6.63
CA ILE A 48 -4.89 8.89 -6.99
C ILE A 48 -3.53 9.47 -6.58
N GLU A 49 -3.27 10.74 -6.91
CA GLU A 49 -2.01 11.43 -6.55
C GLU A 49 -1.82 11.47 -5.03
N GLU A 50 -2.84 11.86 -4.28
CA GLU A 50 -2.82 11.89 -2.82
C GLU A 50 -2.60 10.50 -2.22
N GLY A 51 -3.33 9.50 -2.69
CA GLY A 51 -3.22 8.12 -2.24
C GLY A 51 -1.84 7.53 -2.48
N ILE A 52 -1.30 7.70 -3.69
CA ILE A 52 0.03 7.21 -4.06
C ILE A 52 1.12 7.93 -3.26
N ASN A 53 1.06 9.27 -3.16
CA ASN A 53 2.03 10.04 -2.40
C ASN A 53 2.03 9.63 -0.92
N THR A 54 0.86 9.53 -0.32
CA THR A 54 0.71 9.07 1.06
C THR A 54 1.29 7.68 1.25
N TYR A 55 0.98 6.74 0.35
CA TYR A 55 1.55 5.39 0.40
C TYR A 55 3.09 5.40 0.39
N PHE A 56 3.70 6.10 -0.56
CA PHE A 56 5.17 6.14 -0.65
C PHE A 56 5.81 6.83 0.55
N ILE A 57 5.25 7.93 1.03
CA ILE A 57 5.75 8.64 2.22
C ILE A 57 5.69 7.72 3.44
N VAL A 58 4.55 7.08 3.69
CA VAL A 58 4.35 6.20 4.83
C VAL A 58 5.25 4.97 4.74
N LYS A 59 5.27 4.29 3.59
CA LYS A 59 6.12 3.09 3.38
C LYS A 59 7.60 3.40 3.52
N THR A 60 8.06 4.51 2.94
CA THR A 60 9.46 4.93 3.06
C THR A 60 9.80 5.29 4.50
N GLY A 61 8.95 6.06 5.17
CA GLY A 61 9.18 6.47 6.55
C GLY A 61 9.16 5.29 7.52
N CYS A 62 8.16 4.42 7.45
CA CYS A 62 8.06 3.22 8.27
C CYS A 62 9.18 2.21 7.97
N GLY A 63 9.49 2.03 6.68
CA GLY A 63 10.58 1.16 6.25
C GLY A 63 11.95 1.63 6.76
N LEU A 64 12.25 2.94 6.67
CA LEU A 64 13.47 3.53 7.22
C LEU A 64 13.53 3.39 8.74
N GLY A 65 12.45 3.72 9.45
CA GLY A 65 12.39 3.60 10.90
C GLY A 65 12.63 2.15 11.35
N SER A 66 11.94 1.19 10.74
CA SER A 66 12.12 -0.24 11.01
C SER A 66 13.55 -0.72 10.71
N ALA A 67 14.10 -0.31 9.56
CA ALA A 67 15.45 -0.70 9.15
C ALA A 67 16.55 -0.13 10.07
N ILE A 68 16.41 1.13 10.49
CA ILE A 68 17.36 1.77 11.43
C ILE A 68 17.35 1.04 12.77
N ILE A 69 16.19 0.76 13.34
CA ILE A 69 16.09 0.03 14.61
C ILE A 69 16.63 -1.40 14.46
N ALA A 70 16.29 -2.10 13.37
CA ALA A 70 16.83 -3.42 13.07
C ALA A 70 18.37 -3.40 12.94
N ALA A 71 18.94 -2.38 12.28
CA ALA A 71 20.38 -2.18 12.16
C ALA A 71 21.04 -2.05 13.54
N ILE A 72 20.50 -1.18 14.39
CA ILE A 72 21.00 -0.95 15.75
C ILE A 72 20.95 -2.25 16.56
N LEU A 73 19.82 -2.95 16.54
CA LEU A 73 19.66 -4.22 17.25
C LEU A 73 20.67 -5.25 16.77
N MET A 74 20.78 -5.49 15.47
CA MET A 74 21.72 -6.46 14.90
C MET A 74 23.17 -6.09 15.20
N ALA A 75 23.54 -4.82 15.13
CA ALA A 75 24.89 -4.35 15.47
C ALA A 75 25.19 -4.56 16.96
N MET A 76 24.25 -4.28 17.87
CA MET A 76 24.41 -4.49 19.32
C MET A 76 24.62 -5.99 19.66
N PHE A 77 23.98 -6.89 18.93
CA PHE A 77 24.15 -8.33 19.12
C PHE A 77 25.34 -8.91 18.34
N GLY A 78 26.12 -8.10 17.62
CA GLY A 78 27.28 -8.55 16.87
C GLY A 78 26.92 -9.40 15.65
N ILE A 79 25.78 -9.21 15.05
CA ILE A 79 25.41 -9.90 13.80
C ILE A 79 26.22 -9.32 12.64
N ASP A 80 26.96 -10.18 11.96
CA ASP A 80 27.72 -9.79 10.77
C ASP A 80 26.82 -9.28 9.65
N LEU A 81 27.35 -8.33 8.86
CA LEU A 81 26.65 -7.73 7.75
C LEU A 81 25.31 -7.04 8.16
N TRP A 82 25.18 -6.58 9.41
CA TRP A 82 23.97 -5.92 9.93
C TRP A 82 23.43 -4.82 9.00
N PHE A 83 24.34 -4.08 8.35
CA PHE A 83 23.94 -3.03 7.40
C PHE A 83 23.23 -3.61 6.17
N VAL A 84 23.72 -4.73 5.62
CA VAL A 84 23.10 -5.39 4.46
C VAL A 84 21.69 -5.86 4.80
N TRP A 85 21.52 -6.48 5.99
CA TRP A 85 20.23 -6.94 6.46
C TRP A 85 19.27 -5.79 6.76
N ALA A 86 19.77 -4.66 7.24
CA ALA A 86 18.97 -3.46 7.42
C ALA A 86 18.47 -2.90 6.09
N VAL A 87 19.32 -2.83 5.06
CA VAL A 87 18.92 -2.43 3.71
C VAL A 87 17.90 -3.40 3.13
N MET A 88 18.08 -4.70 3.32
CA MET A 88 17.08 -5.70 2.93
C MET A 88 15.76 -5.53 3.67
N THR A 89 15.80 -5.23 4.97
CA THR A 89 14.60 -4.93 5.77
C THR A 89 13.86 -3.73 5.18
N PHE A 90 14.57 -2.67 4.81
CA PHE A 90 13.98 -1.49 4.17
C PHE A 90 13.29 -1.84 2.85
N ILE A 91 13.99 -2.52 1.94
CA ILE A 91 13.47 -2.86 0.61
C ILE A 91 12.27 -3.81 0.72
N LEU A 92 12.39 -4.86 1.53
CA LEU A 92 11.35 -5.86 1.70
C LEU A 92 10.12 -5.33 2.44
N ASN A 93 10.26 -4.25 3.21
CA ASN A 93 9.13 -3.62 3.91
C ASN A 93 8.05 -3.07 2.93
N TYR A 94 8.40 -2.86 1.66
CA TYR A 94 7.40 -2.51 0.64
C TYR A 94 6.46 -3.67 0.31
N VAL A 95 6.85 -4.92 0.59
CA VAL A 95 6.01 -6.10 0.35
C VAL A 95 5.20 -6.42 1.61
N PRO A 96 3.87 -6.27 1.58
CA PRO A 96 3.04 -6.50 2.77
C PRO A 96 3.20 -7.92 3.32
N TYR A 97 3.30 -8.05 4.66
CA TYR A 97 3.37 -9.30 5.43
C TYR A 97 4.55 -10.21 5.09
N ILE A 98 4.73 -10.56 3.80
CA ILE A 98 5.78 -11.49 3.32
C ILE A 98 7.17 -10.85 3.46
N GLY A 99 7.28 -9.56 3.18
CA GLY A 99 8.56 -8.85 3.19
C GLY A 99 9.21 -8.83 4.55
N SER A 100 8.45 -8.53 5.59
CA SER A 100 8.93 -8.50 6.97
C SER A 100 9.40 -9.89 7.45
N LEU A 101 8.68 -10.94 7.07
CA LEU A 101 9.04 -12.32 7.40
C LEU A 101 10.38 -12.70 6.73
N ILE A 102 10.51 -12.48 5.42
CA ILE A 102 11.74 -12.80 4.67
C ILE A 102 12.92 -11.98 5.18
N ALA A 103 12.74 -10.70 5.51
CA ALA A 103 13.80 -9.84 6.02
C ALA A 103 14.38 -10.32 7.36
N THR A 104 13.55 -10.94 8.19
CA THR A 104 13.95 -11.39 9.54
C THR A 104 14.70 -12.72 9.54
N ILE A 105 14.45 -13.60 8.56
CA ILE A 105 15.02 -14.95 8.51
C ILE A 105 16.57 -14.95 8.46
N PRO A 106 17.26 -14.24 7.54
CA PRO A 106 18.71 -14.33 7.44
C PRO A 106 19.47 -13.87 8.69
N PRO A 107 19.13 -12.72 9.32
CA PRO A 107 19.76 -12.33 10.58
C PRO A 107 19.58 -13.35 11.70
N LEU A 108 18.43 -14.02 11.78
CA LEU A 108 18.18 -15.06 12.78
C LEU A 108 19.00 -16.33 12.51
N ILE A 109 19.21 -16.71 11.25
CA ILE A 109 20.10 -17.83 10.89
C ILE A 109 21.53 -17.53 11.32
N LEU A 110 22.03 -16.31 11.10
CA LEU A 110 23.33 -15.89 11.60
C LEU A 110 23.38 -15.88 13.13
N GLY A 111 22.31 -15.39 13.76
CA GLY A 111 22.17 -15.41 15.21
C GLY A 111 22.21 -16.81 15.82
N LEU A 112 21.68 -17.84 15.14
CA LEU A 112 21.78 -19.24 15.56
C LEU A 112 23.25 -19.73 15.65
N ILE A 113 24.12 -19.17 14.82
CA ILE A 113 25.53 -19.54 14.76
C ILE A 113 26.37 -18.73 15.75
N LEU A 114 26.07 -17.44 15.90
CA LEU A 114 26.91 -16.47 16.60
C LEU A 114 26.50 -16.25 18.07
N LEU A 115 25.21 -16.45 18.41
CA LEU A 115 24.66 -16.07 19.71
C LEU A 115 24.40 -17.27 20.59
N SER A 116 24.40 -17.02 21.92
CA SER A 116 23.83 -17.97 22.87
C SER A 116 22.33 -18.13 22.67
N PRO A 117 21.73 -19.26 23.11
CA PRO A 117 20.26 -19.45 22.96
C PRO A 117 19.41 -18.31 23.57
N SER A 118 19.85 -17.76 24.71
CA SER A 118 19.19 -16.60 25.34
C SER A 118 19.36 -15.33 24.52
N GLY A 119 20.54 -15.06 23.96
CA GLY A 119 20.81 -13.92 23.11
C GLY A 119 19.99 -13.96 21.82
N LEU A 120 19.91 -15.14 21.18
CA LEU A 120 19.07 -15.35 20.00
C LEU A 120 17.59 -15.10 20.29
N LEU A 121 17.09 -15.63 21.41
CA LEU A 121 15.69 -15.45 21.81
C LEU A 121 15.37 -13.96 22.00
N VAL A 122 16.24 -13.22 22.69
CA VAL A 122 16.05 -11.77 22.91
C VAL A 122 16.09 -11.01 21.58
N LEU A 123 17.07 -11.28 20.71
CA LEU A 123 17.16 -10.65 19.38
C LEU A 123 15.89 -10.93 18.55
N THR A 124 15.41 -12.17 18.55
CA THR A 124 14.19 -12.57 17.83
C THR A 124 12.98 -11.75 18.32
N ILE A 125 12.78 -11.68 19.64
CA ILE A 125 11.67 -10.91 20.21
C ILE A 125 11.79 -9.44 19.82
N LEU A 126 12.97 -8.84 19.93
CA LEU A 126 13.18 -7.43 19.62
C LEU A 126 12.93 -7.13 18.13
N LEU A 127 13.37 -7.98 17.20
CA LEU A 127 13.11 -7.83 15.78
C LEU A 127 11.62 -8.00 15.47
N LEU A 128 10.92 -8.95 16.08
CA LEU A 128 9.48 -9.13 15.91
C LEU A 128 8.69 -7.92 16.47
N VAL A 129 9.05 -7.43 17.64
CA VAL A 129 8.44 -6.22 18.23
C VAL A 129 8.68 -5.02 17.33
N ASN A 130 9.90 -4.83 16.82
CA ASN A 130 10.21 -3.77 15.86
C ASN A 130 9.29 -3.84 14.63
N GLN A 131 9.12 -5.03 14.04
CA GLN A 131 8.22 -5.23 12.90
C GLN A 131 6.75 -4.92 13.23
N GLN A 132 6.27 -5.35 14.40
CA GLN A 132 4.90 -5.07 14.82
C GLN A 132 4.65 -3.58 15.07
N VAL A 133 5.62 -2.89 15.67
CA VAL A 133 5.50 -1.46 15.96
C VAL A 133 5.50 -0.64 14.67
N TRP A 134 6.45 -0.87 13.77
CA TRP A 134 6.58 -0.09 12.54
C TRP A 134 5.61 -0.55 11.44
N GLY A 135 5.51 -1.86 11.20
CA GLY A 135 4.75 -2.41 10.09
C GLY A 135 3.23 -2.44 10.33
N ASN A 136 2.79 -2.58 11.59
CA ASN A 136 1.35 -2.64 11.87
C ASN A 136 0.85 -1.39 12.60
N TYR A 137 1.51 -0.99 13.70
CA TYR A 137 0.95 0.10 14.52
C TYR A 137 1.21 1.49 13.89
N ILE A 138 2.48 1.81 13.57
CA ILE A 138 2.84 3.15 13.05
C ILE A 138 2.34 3.29 11.61
N GLU A 139 2.52 2.27 10.78
CA GLU A 139 2.08 2.29 9.39
C GLU A 139 0.56 2.52 9.28
N THR A 140 -0.25 1.75 10.02
CA THR A 140 -1.72 1.91 10.02
C THR A 140 -2.14 3.29 10.53
N LYS A 141 -1.46 3.81 11.55
CA LYS A 141 -1.76 5.13 12.11
C LYS A 141 -1.36 6.27 11.16
N TRP A 142 -0.25 6.11 10.43
CA TRP A 142 0.25 7.11 9.47
C TRP A 142 -0.50 7.07 8.14
N ALA A 143 -0.76 5.87 7.60
CA ALA A 143 -1.50 5.71 6.36
C ALA A 143 -2.95 6.23 6.48
N GLY A 144 -3.50 6.23 7.68
CA GLY A 144 -4.88 6.66 7.91
C GLY A 144 -5.87 5.90 7.02
N ARG A 145 -6.69 6.66 6.28
CA ARG A 145 -7.68 6.10 5.34
C ARG A 145 -7.18 5.96 3.91
N ALA A 146 -5.92 6.33 3.64
CA ALA A 146 -5.44 6.54 2.29
C ALA A 146 -5.50 5.29 1.38
N LEU A 147 -5.49 4.08 1.96
CA LEU A 147 -5.48 2.86 1.15
C LEU A 147 -6.63 1.90 1.46
N ASP A 148 -7.15 1.89 2.68
CA ASP A 148 -8.31 1.10 3.15
C ASP A 148 -8.55 -0.21 2.37
N LEU A 149 -7.54 -1.08 2.29
CA LEU A 149 -7.59 -2.36 1.60
C LEU A 149 -7.58 -3.50 2.63
N SER A 150 -8.50 -4.45 2.47
CA SER A 150 -8.56 -5.65 3.31
C SER A 150 -7.22 -6.41 3.31
N PRO A 151 -6.71 -6.88 4.47
CA PRO A 151 -5.48 -7.69 4.55
C PRO A 151 -5.50 -8.92 3.64
N VAL A 152 -6.64 -9.55 3.48
CA VAL A 152 -6.81 -10.72 2.58
C VAL A 152 -6.63 -10.29 1.13
N VAL A 153 -7.24 -9.16 0.75
CA VAL A 153 -7.08 -8.58 -0.59
C VAL A 153 -5.62 -8.24 -0.84
N LEU A 154 -4.94 -7.59 0.12
CA LEU A 154 -3.51 -7.26 0.02
C LEU A 154 -2.64 -8.50 -0.21
N LEU A 155 -2.91 -9.60 0.48
CA LEU A 155 -2.18 -10.87 0.25
C LEU A 155 -2.44 -11.43 -1.14
N LEU A 156 -3.70 -11.46 -1.58
CA LEU A 156 -4.07 -11.99 -2.90
C LEU A 156 -3.46 -11.17 -4.03
N ILE A 157 -3.56 -9.83 -3.97
CA ILE A 157 -2.99 -8.97 -5.01
C ILE A 157 -1.47 -9.03 -5.03
N THR A 158 -0.83 -9.16 -3.86
CA THR A 158 0.63 -9.31 -3.78
C THR A 158 1.08 -10.63 -4.41
N ALA A 159 0.39 -11.75 -4.11
CA ALA A 159 0.68 -13.05 -4.71
C ALA A 159 0.43 -13.06 -6.23
N PHE A 160 -0.67 -12.45 -6.67
CA PHE A 160 -1.00 -12.32 -8.10
C PHE A 160 0.04 -11.47 -8.84
N SER A 161 0.42 -10.32 -8.27
CA SER A 161 1.43 -9.43 -8.85
C SER A 161 2.82 -10.08 -8.90
N PHE A 162 3.15 -10.90 -7.89
CA PHE A 162 4.37 -11.70 -7.92
C PHE A 162 4.36 -12.71 -9.06
N TRP A 163 3.25 -13.39 -9.28
CA TRP A 163 3.12 -14.33 -10.38
C TRP A 163 3.27 -13.65 -11.75
N LEU A 164 2.75 -12.41 -11.91
CA LEU A 164 2.85 -11.66 -13.17
C LEU A 164 4.24 -11.06 -13.44
N TRP A 165 4.84 -10.40 -12.43
CA TRP A 165 6.03 -9.57 -12.61
C TRP A 165 7.14 -9.85 -11.60
N GLY A 166 7.05 -10.95 -10.82
CA GLY A 166 8.03 -11.30 -9.80
C GLY A 166 8.09 -10.28 -8.66
N ILE A 167 9.31 -10.07 -8.13
CA ILE A 167 9.55 -9.18 -6.98
C ILE A 167 9.09 -7.73 -7.24
N LEU A 168 9.30 -7.22 -8.45
CA LEU A 168 8.83 -5.88 -8.82
C LEU A 168 7.31 -5.78 -8.76
N GLY A 169 6.60 -6.84 -9.17
CA GLY A 169 5.15 -6.91 -9.04
C GLY A 169 4.68 -6.84 -7.60
N MET A 170 5.34 -7.53 -6.66
CA MET A 170 4.99 -7.45 -5.24
C MET A 170 5.14 -6.03 -4.68
N ILE A 171 6.20 -5.32 -5.05
CA ILE A 171 6.45 -3.95 -4.58
C ILE A 171 5.38 -2.98 -5.13
N LEU A 172 4.99 -3.16 -6.39
CA LEU A 172 4.02 -2.31 -7.06
C LEU A 172 2.56 -2.73 -6.83
N ALA A 173 2.32 -3.89 -6.22
CA ALA A 173 0.98 -4.44 -6.03
C ALA A 173 0.03 -3.45 -5.35
N VAL A 174 0.44 -2.88 -4.22
CA VAL A 174 -0.40 -1.99 -3.42
C VAL A 174 -0.74 -0.69 -4.16
N PRO A 175 0.23 0.08 -4.70
CA PRO A 175 -0.11 1.32 -5.40
C PRO A 175 -0.96 1.09 -6.65
N LEU A 176 -0.72 0.00 -7.40
CA LEU A 176 -1.54 -0.31 -8.58
C LEU A 176 -2.99 -0.65 -8.19
N PHE A 177 -3.18 -1.45 -7.15
CA PHE A 177 -4.52 -1.78 -6.69
C PHE A 177 -5.23 -0.60 -5.99
N ALA A 178 -4.49 0.29 -5.34
CA ALA A 178 -5.05 1.54 -4.82
C ALA A 178 -5.66 2.39 -5.95
N ILE A 179 -4.96 2.51 -7.08
CA ILE A 179 -5.50 3.18 -8.27
C ILE A 179 -6.80 2.50 -8.75
N VAL A 180 -6.78 1.17 -8.91
CA VAL A 180 -7.96 0.41 -9.34
C VAL A 180 -9.12 0.63 -8.36
N LYS A 181 -8.87 0.56 -7.04
CA LYS A 181 -9.89 0.79 -6.02
C LYS A 181 -10.49 2.19 -6.12
N ILE A 182 -9.66 3.23 -6.20
CA ILE A 182 -10.10 4.63 -6.33
C ILE A 182 -10.99 4.79 -7.57
N ILE A 183 -10.61 4.18 -8.70
CA ILE A 183 -11.45 4.22 -9.91
C ILE A 183 -12.80 3.52 -9.67
N LEU A 184 -12.79 2.33 -9.06
CA LEU A 184 -14.01 1.58 -8.75
C LEU A 184 -14.93 2.32 -7.78
N GLU A 185 -14.39 3.07 -6.81
CA GLU A 185 -15.14 3.87 -5.84
C GLU A 185 -15.86 5.05 -6.49
N ASN A 186 -15.30 5.60 -7.56
CA ASN A 186 -15.84 6.76 -8.25
C ASN A 186 -16.83 6.41 -9.38
N ILE A 187 -17.07 5.13 -9.65
CA ILE A 187 -18.04 4.64 -10.64
C ILE A 187 -19.19 3.97 -9.88
N GLU A 188 -20.41 4.46 -10.03
CA GLU A 188 -21.59 4.00 -9.29
C GLU A 188 -21.84 2.49 -9.42
N GLU A 189 -21.69 1.94 -10.63
CA GLU A 189 -21.93 0.52 -10.90
C GLU A 189 -20.89 -0.40 -10.24
N THR A 190 -19.66 0.07 -10.04
CA THR A 190 -18.55 -0.73 -9.49
C THR A 190 -18.23 -0.44 -8.02
N ARG A 191 -18.86 0.60 -7.45
CA ARG A 191 -18.68 1.00 -6.05
C ARG A 191 -18.93 -0.14 -5.05
N PRO A 192 -19.94 -1.02 -5.20
CA PRO A 192 -20.12 -2.17 -4.30
C PRO A 192 -18.91 -3.09 -4.25
N ILE A 193 -18.21 -3.25 -5.39
CA ILE A 193 -16.98 -4.06 -5.46
C ILE A 193 -15.86 -3.39 -4.67
N ALA A 194 -15.69 -2.07 -4.79
CA ALA A 194 -14.69 -1.32 -4.04
C ALA A 194 -14.90 -1.43 -2.52
N ILE A 195 -16.16 -1.35 -2.06
CA ILE A 195 -16.52 -1.54 -0.64
C ILE A 195 -16.16 -2.95 -0.16
N MET A 196 -16.38 -3.99 -0.96
CA MET A 196 -16.00 -5.36 -0.61
C MET A 196 -14.47 -5.57 -0.53
N LEU A 197 -13.69 -4.74 -1.20
CA LEU A 197 -12.22 -4.76 -1.15
C LEU A 197 -11.66 -3.99 0.05
N SER A 198 -12.48 -3.18 0.72
CA SER A 198 -12.09 -2.34 1.86
C SER A 198 -11.90 -3.15 3.15
N GLU A 199 -11.00 -2.69 4.02
CA GLU A 199 -10.79 -3.28 5.34
C GLU A 199 -11.95 -2.95 6.28
N ARG A 200 -12.52 -1.75 6.13
CA ARG A 200 -13.58 -1.24 7.00
C ARG A 200 -14.91 -1.27 6.30
N ALA A 201 -15.91 -1.79 6.98
CA ALA A 201 -17.28 -1.51 6.57
C ALA A 201 -17.52 0.02 6.71
N PRO A 202 -18.20 0.66 5.75
CA PRO A 202 -18.55 2.07 5.89
C PRO A 202 -19.29 2.27 7.21
N THR A 203 -18.90 3.31 7.95
CA THR A 203 -19.65 3.66 9.16
C THR A 203 -21.08 4.05 8.77
N LEU A 204 -22.03 3.89 9.70
CA LEU A 204 -23.42 4.31 9.45
C LEU A 204 -23.51 5.78 8.98
N GLU A 205 -22.62 6.63 9.50
CA GLU A 205 -22.52 8.03 9.10
C GLU A 205 -22.04 8.21 7.66
N GLU A 206 -21.04 7.45 7.22
CA GLU A 206 -20.54 7.44 5.85
C GLU A 206 -21.60 6.88 4.88
N ALA A 207 -22.20 5.74 5.23
CA ALA A 207 -23.30 5.14 4.46
C ALA A 207 -24.50 6.10 4.33
N TRP A 208 -24.74 6.89 5.39
CA TRP A 208 -25.78 7.89 5.43
C TRP A 208 -25.47 9.10 4.54
N GLN A 209 -24.26 9.66 4.63
CA GLN A 209 -23.84 10.78 3.77
C GLN A 209 -23.90 10.39 2.28
N ASP A 210 -23.59 9.15 1.98
CA ASP A 210 -23.67 8.60 0.63
C ASP A 210 -25.13 8.46 0.17
N ALA A 211 -26.01 7.92 1.02
CA ALA A 211 -27.43 7.78 0.73
C ALA A 211 -28.14 9.14 0.57
N LEU A 212 -27.67 10.19 1.26
CA LEU A 212 -28.14 11.56 1.06
C LEU A 212 -27.70 12.16 -0.26
N LYS A 213 -26.47 11.87 -0.72
CA LYS A 213 -25.95 12.31 -2.02
C LYS A 213 -26.71 11.66 -3.17
N ASP A 214 -27.07 10.39 -3.01
CA ASP A 214 -27.80 9.61 -4.01
C ASP A 214 -29.33 9.89 -4.00
N GLY A 215 -29.82 10.73 -3.06
CA GLY A 215 -31.24 11.09 -2.94
C GLY A 215 -32.17 9.96 -2.49
N ASN A 216 -31.61 8.85 -2.02
CA ASN A 216 -32.32 7.61 -1.70
C ASN A 216 -32.95 7.58 -0.31
N LEU A 217 -32.58 8.49 0.61
CA LEU A 217 -33.10 8.51 1.97
C LEU A 217 -33.40 9.94 2.46
N SER A 218 -34.43 10.09 3.28
CA SER A 218 -34.78 11.36 3.93
C SER A 218 -34.16 11.45 5.34
N SER A 219 -33.88 12.67 5.81
CA SER A 219 -33.32 12.93 7.15
C SER A 219 -34.14 12.32 8.31
N GLY A 220 -35.42 11.94 8.09
CA GLY A 220 -36.26 11.29 9.09
C GLY A 220 -36.00 9.80 9.28
N GLU A 221 -35.41 9.12 8.30
CA GLU A 221 -35.13 7.68 8.36
C GLU A 221 -33.84 7.39 9.10
N PHE A 222 -32.86 8.29 9.07
CA PHE A 222 -31.63 8.19 9.88
C PHE A 222 -31.93 8.16 11.39
N HIS A 223 -32.82 9.03 11.84
CA HIS A 223 -33.17 9.10 13.27
C HIS A 223 -33.86 7.82 13.75
N LYS A 224 -34.49 7.06 12.86
CA LYS A 224 -35.05 5.73 13.18
C LYS A 224 -33.96 4.65 13.24
N LEU A 225 -32.97 4.69 12.36
CA LEU A 225 -31.88 3.69 12.31
C LEU A 225 -30.88 3.89 13.45
N SER A 226 -30.57 5.15 13.82
CA SER A 226 -29.66 5.44 14.93
C SER A 226 -30.24 5.00 16.30
N LYS A 227 -31.56 4.99 16.46
CA LYS A 227 -32.25 4.50 17.67
C LYS A 227 -32.35 2.98 17.80
N LEU A 228 -32.04 2.23 16.74
CA LEU A 228 -32.04 0.76 16.78
C LEU A 228 -30.69 0.17 17.21
N GLN A 229 -29.66 1.03 17.43
CA GLN A 229 -28.33 0.63 17.86
C GLN A 229 -28.01 0.98 19.33
N GLU A 230 -28.89 1.68 20.04
CA GLU A 230 -28.89 1.82 21.51
C GLU A 230 -29.69 0.66 22.19
#